data_bb2756e161a65075d87fcfa09762582a
#
_entry.id   bb2756e161a65075d87fcfa09762582a
#
_cell.length_a   1.000
_cell.length_b   1.000
_cell.length_c   1.000
_cell.angle_alpha   90.00
_cell.angle_beta   90.00
_cell.angle_gamma   90.00
#
_symmetry.space_group_name_H-M   'P 1'
#
loop_
_entity.id
_entity.type
_entity.pdbx_description
1 polymer ?
#
loop_
_entity_poly.entity_id
_entity_poly.type
_entity_poly.pdbx_seq_one_letter_code
_entity_poly.pdbx_strand_id
1 'polypeptide(L)'
;ISLIRSLLSDVREFITSFKVFVLLPPCFWILDLISALYNDPPMKIETALPTHFERLVAIWESSVRATHHFLQESDIAALRPLLLNAYLPNLKVVIARDDAGVIHGFLGVDENRIEMLFVDDASRGKGVGKLQLQYAIAEFGANEVDVNEQNPQGVGFYRHMGFEQVGRSELDGQGNPFPLLHMRLGEQV
;
A
#
# COMPACT_ATOMS: atom_id res chain seq x y z
N ILE A 1 -14.83 17.65 -14.88
CA ILE A 1 -14.18 16.35 -14.57
C ILE A 1 -15.23 15.33 -14.08
N SER A 2 -16.22 15.73 -13.27
CA SER A 2 -17.30 14.85 -12.78
C SER A 2 -18.22 14.35 -13.90
N LEU A 3 -18.58 15.21 -14.87
CA LEU A 3 -19.43 14.86 -16.03
C LEU A 3 -18.77 13.83 -16.97
N ILE A 4 -17.46 13.93 -17.15
CA ILE A 4 -16.70 12.99 -18.01
C ILE A 4 -16.64 11.59 -17.38
N ARG A 5 -16.53 11.50 -16.05
CA ARG A 5 -16.57 10.21 -15.35
C ARG A 5 -17.92 9.51 -15.44
N SER A 6 -19.03 10.25 -15.38
CA SER A 6 -20.37 9.71 -15.55
C SER A 6 -20.59 9.18 -16.98
N LEU A 7 -20.22 9.94 -18.00
CA LEU A 7 -20.34 9.53 -19.41
C LEU A 7 -19.52 8.26 -19.72
N LEU A 8 -18.33 8.09 -19.11
CA LEU A 8 -17.48 6.92 -19.32
C LEU A 8 -17.98 5.67 -18.58
N SER A 9 -18.66 5.84 -17.43
CA SER A 9 -19.36 4.76 -16.74
C SER A 9 -20.45 4.15 -17.63
N ASP A 10 -21.24 5.00 -18.26
CA ASP A 10 -22.36 4.59 -19.13
C ASP A 10 -21.86 3.90 -20.41
N VAL A 11 -20.72 4.33 -20.95
CA VAL A 11 -20.07 3.67 -22.10
C VAL A 11 -19.56 2.28 -21.75
N ARG A 12 -19.07 2.07 -20.52
CA ARG A 12 -18.59 0.75 -20.07
C ARG A 12 -19.73 -0.26 -19.91
N GLU A 13 -20.88 0.14 -19.36
CA GLU A 13 -22.06 -0.71 -19.29
C GLU A 13 -22.63 -1.00 -20.69
N PHE A 14 -22.59 -0.05 -21.60
CA PHE A 14 -23.04 -0.21 -22.97
C PHE A 14 -22.19 -1.23 -23.75
N ILE A 15 -20.85 -1.20 -23.59
CA ILE A 15 -19.92 -2.13 -24.25
C ILE A 15 -20.03 -3.55 -23.70
N THR A 16 -20.31 -3.73 -22.40
CA THR A 16 -20.48 -5.05 -21.78
C THR A 16 -21.85 -5.69 -22.09
N SER A 17 -22.87 -4.90 -22.43
CA SER A 17 -24.22 -5.39 -22.74
C SER A 17 -24.40 -5.82 -24.21
N PHE A 18 -23.56 -5.33 -25.14
CA PHE A 18 -23.66 -5.66 -26.56
C PHE A 18 -22.59 -6.66 -27.00
N LYS A 19 -22.91 -7.97 -26.93
CA LYS A 19 -22.23 -9.02 -27.69
C LYS A 19 -22.59 -8.93 -29.16
N VAL A 20 -22.11 -7.91 -29.86
CA VAL A 20 -22.20 -7.83 -31.33
C VAL A 20 -20.83 -7.99 -31.91
N PHE A 21 -20.64 -9.09 -32.60
CA PHE A 21 -19.50 -9.42 -33.44
C PHE A 21 -19.51 -8.48 -34.66
N VAL A 22 -18.76 -7.37 -34.61
CA VAL A 22 -18.52 -6.54 -35.78
C VAL A 22 -17.03 -6.51 -36.08
N LEU A 23 -16.67 -7.20 -37.15
CA LEU A 23 -15.37 -7.13 -37.83
C LEU A 23 -15.14 -5.70 -38.34
N LEU A 24 -14.38 -4.88 -37.60
CA LEU A 24 -13.78 -3.65 -38.13
C LEU A 24 -12.40 -3.41 -37.50
N PRO A 25 -11.34 -3.23 -38.28
CA PRO A 25 -10.00 -2.95 -37.78
C PRO A 25 -9.72 -1.44 -37.76
N PRO A 26 -10.16 -0.68 -36.81
CA PRO A 26 -9.34 0.31 -36.09
C PRO A 26 -9.64 0.46 -34.61
N CYS A 27 -10.52 -0.37 -34.01
CA CYS A 27 -10.91 -0.22 -32.60
C CYS A 27 -9.85 -0.70 -31.59
N PHE A 28 -8.87 -1.46 -32.00
CA PHE A 28 -7.79 -1.96 -31.12
C PHE A 28 -7.01 -0.79 -30.49
N TRP A 29 -6.68 0.21 -31.27
CA TRP A 29 -5.92 1.40 -30.79
C TRP A 29 -6.70 2.25 -29.79
N ILE A 30 -8.03 2.30 -29.89
CA ILE A 30 -8.87 3.06 -28.95
C ILE A 30 -8.98 2.35 -27.61
N LEU A 31 -9.05 1.03 -27.60
CA LEU A 31 -9.05 0.23 -26.38
C LEU A 31 -7.69 0.29 -25.67
N ASP A 32 -6.60 0.27 -26.41
CA ASP A 32 -5.25 0.46 -25.88
C ASP A 32 -5.05 1.90 -25.38
N LEU A 33 -5.60 2.91 -26.06
CA LEU A 33 -5.54 4.30 -25.62
C LEU A 33 -6.39 4.53 -24.35
N ILE A 34 -7.58 3.93 -24.28
CA ILE A 34 -8.44 3.98 -23.08
C ILE A 34 -7.78 3.22 -21.95
N SER A 35 -7.18 2.05 -22.20
CA SER A 35 -6.40 1.31 -21.22
C SER A 35 -5.20 2.11 -20.71
N ALA A 36 -4.48 2.81 -21.61
CA ALA A 36 -3.36 3.67 -21.25
C ALA A 36 -3.78 4.92 -20.46
N LEU A 37 -5.00 5.41 -20.65
CA LEU A 37 -5.57 6.55 -19.90
C LEU A 37 -6.12 6.16 -18.53
N TYR A 38 -6.39 4.86 -18.30
CA TYR A 38 -6.96 4.32 -17.05
C TYR A 38 -6.01 3.42 -16.26
N ASN A 39 -4.87 3.06 -16.83
CA ASN A 39 -3.86 2.31 -16.06
C ASN A 39 -3.01 3.30 -15.28
N ASP A 40 -3.10 3.22 -13.96
CA ASP A 40 -1.98 3.65 -13.13
C ASP A 40 -0.71 2.99 -13.70
N PRO A 41 0.41 3.73 -13.83
CA PRO A 41 1.62 3.19 -14.45
C PRO A 41 1.98 1.86 -13.78
N PRO A 42 2.40 0.85 -14.55
CA PRO A 42 2.73 -0.46 -13.99
C PRO A 42 3.78 -0.29 -12.91
N MET A 43 3.44 -0.75 -11.71
CA MET A 43 4.34 -0.69 -10.56
C MET A 43 5.10 -1.99 -10.43
N LYS A 44 6.39 -1.88 -10.15
CA LYS A 44 7.28 -3.01 -9.87
C LYS A 44 7.67 -3.01 -8.40
N ILE A 45 7.81 -4.19 -7.84
CA ILE A 45 8.39 -4.36 -6.50
C ILE A 45 9.87 -4.68 -6.68
N GLU A 46 10.72 -3.90 -6.00
CA GLU A 46 12.18 -4.04 -6.04
C GLU A 46 12.74 -4.00 -4.60
N THR A 47 13.87 -4.65 -4.38
CA THR A 47 14.60 -4.53 -3.10
C THR A 47 15.06 -3.09 -2.89
N ALA A 48 14.82 -2.55 -1.71
CA ALA A 48 15.31 -1.22 -1.35
C ALA A 48 16.84 -1.23 -1.19
N LEU A 49 17.48 -0.15 -1.64
CA LEU A 49 18.89 0.11 -1.39
C LEU A 49 19.05 1.21 -0.34
N PRO A 50 20.18 1.27 0.39
CA PRO A 50 20.41 2.34 1.36
C PRO A 50 20.25 3.75 0.79
N THR A 51 20.54 3.95 -0.49
CA THR A 51 20.34 5.21 -1.21
C THR A 51 18.86 5.64 -1.31
N HIS A 52 17.92 4.72 -1.08
CA HIS A 52 16.48 5.01 -1.08
C HIS A 52 15.97 5.48 0.29
N PHE A 53 16.68 5.21 1.38
CA PHE A 53 16.14 5.32 2.75
C PHE A 53 15.62 6.72 3.09
N GLU A 54 16.27 7.79 2.65
CA GLU A 54 15.76 9.15 2.85
C GLU A 54 14.40 9.36 2.18
N ARG A 55 14.21 8.82 0.96
CA ARG A 55 12.90 8.85 0.29
C ARG A 55 11.86 8.01 1.04
N LEU A 56 12.24 6.85 1.57
CA LEU A 56 11.33 5.99 2.34
C LEU A 56 10.88 6.67 3.63
N VAL A 57 11.77 7.36 4.31
CA VAL A 57 11.43 8.17 5.50
C VAL A 57 10.46 9.30 5.13
N ALA A 58 10.64 9.96 3.99
CA ALA A 58 9.69 10.97 3.51
C ALA A 58 8.30 10.38 3.19
N ILE A 59 8.24 9.18 2.60
CA ILE A 59 6.99 8.44 2.36
C ILE A 59 6.32 8.06 3.68
N TRP A 60 7.10 7.53 4.64
CA TRP A 60 6.58 7.24 5.98
C TRP A 60 5.96 8.48 6.61
N GLU A 61 6.67 9.60 6.63
CA GLU A 61 6.18 10.86 7.20
C GLU A 61 4.90 11.33 6.52
N SER A 62 4.85 11.33 5.18
CA SER A 62 3.64 11.64 4.40
C SER A 62 2.46 10.76 4.80
N SER A 63 2.70 9.45 4.92
CA SER A 63 1.68 8.46 5.28
C SER A 63 1.17 8.64 6.71
N VAL A 64 2.07 8.79 7.70
CA VAL A 64 1.65 8.91 9.11
C VAL A 64 0.90 10.21 9.37
N ARG A 65 1.29 11.32 8.74
CA ARG A 65 0.57 12.59 8.81
C ARG A 65 -0.87 12.47 8.30
N ALA A 66 -1.10 11.64 7.30
CA ALA A 66 -2.41 11.42 6.71
C ALA A 66 -3.29 10.42 7.50
N THR A 67 -2.71 9.57 8.36
CA THR A 67 -3.44 8.43 8.96
C THR A 67 -3.28 8.28 10.47
N HIS A 68 -2.21 8.79 11.08
CA HIS A 68 -1.89 8.62 12.49
C HIS A 68 -2.07 9.94 13.25
N HIS A 69 -3.30 10.48 13.25
CA HIS A 69 -3.64 11.78 13.87
C HIS A 69 -3.42 11.81 15.39
N PHE A 70 -3.14 10.68 16.02
CA PHE A 70 -2.80 10.56 17.42
C PHE A 70 -1.31 10.85 17.71
N LEU A 71 -0.42 10.81 16.70
CA LEU A 71 0.99 11.16 16.85
C LEU A 71 1.17 12.68 16.89
N GLN A 72 2.05 13.13 17.80
CA GLN A 72 2.46 14.51 17.89
C GLN A 72 3.69 14.78 17.01
N GLU A 73 3.96 16.02 16.68
CA GLU A 73 5.15 16.40 15.91
C GLU A 73 6.46 15.94 16.58
N SER A 74 6.50 15.93 17.92
CA SER A 74 7.62 15.41 18.70
C SER A 74 7.87 13.91 18.46
N ASP A 75 6.78 13.12 18.30
CA ASP A 75 6.87 11.68 18.07
C ASP A 75 7.42 11.42 16.67
N ILE A 76 6.89 12.13 15.67
CA ILE A 76 7.38 12.06 14.28
C ILE A 76 8.86 12.44 14.20
N ALA A 77 9.25 13.53 14.85
CA ALA A 77 10.63 14.00 14.87
C ALA A 77 11.58 13.00 15.56
N ALA A 78 11.12 12.33 16.63
CA ALA A 78 11.90 11.31 17.34
C ALA A 78 12.03 10.00 16.54
N LEU A 79 10.96 9.58 15.84
CA LEU A 79 10.95 8.33 15.07
C LEU A 79 11.75 8.43 13.78
N ARG A 80 11.82 9.60 13.14
CA ARG A 80 12.53 9.80 11.86
C ARG A 80 13.97 9.27 11.86
N PRO A 81 14.87 9.65 12.79
CA PRO A 81 16.23 9.13 12.82
C PRO A 81 16.28 7.63 13.17
N LEU A 82 15.35 7.10 13.94
CA LEU A 82 15.28 5.68 14.25
C LEU A 82 14.92 4.86 13.01
N LEU A 83 13.96 5.33 12.21
CA LEU A 83 13.64 4.72 10.92
C LEU A 83 14.86 4.63 10.02
N LEU A 84 15.55 5.75 9.84
CA LEU A 84 16.68 5.85 8.92
C LEU A 84 17.86 4.98 9.33
N ASN A 85 18.22 5.00 10.64
CA ASN A 85 19.47 4.47 11.13
C ASN A 85 19.36 3.12 11.84
N ALA A 86 18.14 2.75 12.29
CA ALA A 86 17.94 1.54 13.07
C ALA A 86 16.95 0.56 12.41
N TYR A 87 15.79 1.02 11.93
CA TYR A 87 14.76 0.08 11.46
C TYR A 87 14.99 -0.35 10.01
N LEU A 88 15.07 0.59 9.06
CA LEU A 88 15.25 0.27 7.64
C LEU A 88 16.50 -0.60 7.36
N PRO A 89 17.68 -0.37 8.01
CA PRO A 89 18.85 -1.21 7.76
C PRO A 89 18.72 -2.66 8.26
N ASN A 90 17.84 -2.94 9.20
CA ASN A 90 17.70 -4.25 9.83
C ASN A 90 16.52 -5.08 9.30
N LEU A 91 15.73 -4.54 8.37
CA LEU A 91 14.58 -5.23 7.77
C LEU A 91 14.87 -5.64 6.33
N LYS A 92 14.12 -6.63 5.86
CA LYS A 92 13.99 -6.90 4.41
C LYS A 92 13.03 -5.88 3.84
N VAL A 93 13.55 -4.84 3.18
CA VAL A 93 12.75 -3.74 2.66
C VAL A 93 12.60 -3.84 1.15
N VAL A 94 11.35 -3.71 0.68
CA VAL A 94 11.02 -3.60 -0.74
C VAL A 94 10.28 -2.29 -1.02
N ILE A 95 10.42 -1.78 -2.23
CA ILE A 95 9.79 -0.55 -2.70
C ILE A 95 8.84 -0.83 -3.86
N ALA A 96 7.74 -0.10 -3.93
CA ALA A 96 6.87 -0.05 -5.08
C ALA A 96 7.26 1.17 -5.92
N ARG A 97 7.76 0.92 -7.15
CA ARG A 97 8.26 1.94 -8.07
C ARG A 97 7.54 1.85 -9.41
N ASP A 98 7.26 3.00 -10.03
CA ASP A 98 6.75 3.06 -11.39
C ASP A 98 7.89 3.08 -12.44
N ASP A 99 7.52 3.00 -13.71
CA ASP A 99 8.48 3.02 -14.84
C ASP A 99 9.18 4.38 -15.00
N ALA A 100 8.66 5.46 -14.41
CA ALA A 100 9.34 6.76 -14.34
C ALA A 100 10.38 6.82 -13.20
N GLY A 101 10.49 5.76 -12.39
CA GLY A 101 11.44 5.68 -11.29
C GLY A 101 10.94 6.29 -9.98
N VAL A 102 9.66 6.70 -9.90
CA VAL A 102 9.08 7.26 -8.68
C VAL A 102 8.74 6.15 -7.70
N ILE A 103 9.15 6.30 -6.45
CA ILE A 103 8.82 5.38 -5.35
C ILE A 103 7.52 5.86 -4.72
N HIS A 104 6.49 5.01 -4.73
CA HIS A 104 5.15 5.28 -4.25
C HIS A 104 4.85 4.70 -2.86
N GLY A 105 5.63 3.72 -2.43
CA GLY A 105 5.47 3.08 -1.13
C GLY A 105 6.61 2.12 -0.85
N PHE A 106 6.67 1.63 0.38
CA PHE A 106 7.62 0.60 0.79
C PHE A 106 7.00 -0.34 1.82
N LEU A 107 7.58 -1.52 1.93
CA LEU A 107 7.22 -2.54 2.90
C LEU A 107 8.49 -3.11 3.51
N GLY A 108 8.49 -3.29 4.83
CA GLY A 108 9.57 -3.93 5.59
C GLY A 108 9.05 -5.18 6.30
N VAL A 109 9.79 -6.27 6.19
CA VAL A 109 9.45 -7.57 6.80
C VAL A 109 10.62 -8.04 7.66
N ASP A 110 10.30 -8.55 8.85
CA ASP A 110 11.18 -9.36 9.67
C ASP A 110 10.57 -10.76 9.81
N GLU A 111 11.33 -11.80 9.42
CA GLU A 111 10.85 -13.17 9.29
C GLU A 111 9.54 -13.27 8.49
N ASN A 112 8.40 -13.55 9.16
CA ASN A 112 7.05 -13.63 8.58
C ASN A 112 6.13 -12.48 9.01
N ARG A 113 6.68 -11.47 9.71
CA ARG A 113 5.93 -10.33 10.22
C ARG A 113 6.15 -9.09 9.36
N ILE A 114 5.06 -8.43 9.01
CA ILE A 114 5.09 -7.12 8.37
C ILE A 114 5.31 -6.07 9.46
N GLU A 115 6.51 -5.47 9.47
CA GLU A 115 6.88 -4.42 10.41
C GLU A 115 6.52 -3.03 9.90
N MET A 116 6.53 -2.86 8.57
CA MET A 116 6.24 -1.60 7.90
C MET A 116 5.49 -1.84 6.60
N LEU A 117 4.42 -1.08 6.37
CA LEU A 117 3.76 -0.95 5.08
C LEU A 117 3.26 0.50 4.97
N PHE A 118 3.93 1.29 4.16
CA PHE A 118 3.61 2.69 3.98
C PHE A 118 3.48 3.04 2.50
N VAL A 119 2.50 3.87 2.21
CA VAL A 119 2.20 4.38 0.87
C VAL A 119 2.19 5.90 0.94
N ASP A 120 2.89 6.56 0.01
CA ASP A 120 2.86 8.02 -0.12
C ASP A 120 1.39 8.49 -0.23
N ASP A 121 1.02 9.53 0.50
CA ASP A 121 -0.36 10.01 0.55
C ASP A 121 -0.93 10.31 -0.86
N ALA A 122 -0.10 10.90 -1.74
CA ALA A 122 -0.48 11.16 -3.13
C ALA A 122 -0.72 9.89 -3.99
N SER A 123 -0.30 8.72 -3.49
CA SER A 123 -0.40 7.42 -4.17
C SER A 123 -1.41 6.47 -3.55
N ARG A 124 -2.15 6.93 -2.54
CA ARG A 124 -3.20 6.12 -1.91
C ARG A 124 -4.37 5.89 -2.85
N GLY A 125 -5.05 4.76 -2.65
CA GLY A 125 -6.19 4.36 -3.49
C GLY A 125 -5.80 3.80 -4.87
N LYS A 126 -4.50 3.73 -5.21
CA LYS A 126 -3.98 3.23 -6.49
C LYS A 126 -3.50 1.77 -6.44
N GLY A 127 -3.87 1.02 -5.42
CA GLY A 127 -3.50 -0.40 -5.29
C GLY A 127 -2.09 -0.68 -4.77
N VAL A 128 -1.27 0.35 -4.49
CA VAL A 128 0.13 0.21 -4.04
C VAL A 128 0.26 -0.70 -2.81
N GLY A 129 -0.53 -0.43 -1.76
CA GLY A 129 -0.50 -1.22 -0.53
C GLY A 129 -0.89 -2.68 -0.75
N LYS A 130 -1.89 -2.94 -1.61
CA LYS A 130 -2.30 -4.30 -1.99
C LYS A 130 -1.16 -5.03 -2.71
N LEU A 131 -0.52 -4.37 -3.68
CA LEU A 131 0.60 -4.93 -4.43
C LEU A 131 1.77 -5.32 -3.49
N GLN A 132 2.15 -4.41 -2.57
CA GLN A 132 3.20 -4.64 -1.59
C GLN A 132 2.86 -5.82 -0.66
N LEU A 133 1.65 -5.87 -0.12
CA LEU A 133 1.21 -6.93 0.78
C LEU A 133 1.17 -8.29 0.07
N GLN A 134 0.62 -8.35 -1.14
CA GLN A 134 0.60 -9.60 -1.92
C GLN A 134 2.00 -10.10 -2.21
N TYR A 135 2.94 -9.22 -2.52
CA TYR A 135 4.34 -9.57 -2.71
C TYR A 135 4.95 -10.14 -1.41
N ALA A 136 4.72 -9.48 -0.26
CA ALA A 136 5.24 -9.95 1.02
C ALA A 136 4.71 -11.34 1.40
N ILE A 137 3.43 -11.62 1.16
CA ILE A 137 2.82 -12.93 1.38
C ILE A 137 3.47 -13.98 0.47
N ALA A 138 3.60 -13.69 -0.83
CA ALA A 138 4.11 -14.63 -1.82
C ALA A 138 5.62 -14.92 -1.66
N GLU A 139 6.43 -13.88 -1.46
CA GLU A 139 7.89 -14.00 -1.52
C GLU A 139 8.54 -14.19 -0.14
N PHE A 140 7.91 -13.69 0.93
CA PHE A 140 8.47 -13.75 2.28
C PHE A 140 7.65 -14.62 3.22
N GLY A 141 6.49 -15.14 2.79
CA GLY A 141 5.57 -15.89 3.64
C GLY A 141 4.97 -15.04 4.77
N ALA A 142 4.92 -13.71 4.58
CA ALA A 142 4.43 -12.79 5.59
C ALA A 142 2.95 -13.06 5.89
N ASN A 143 2.64 -13.31 7.16
CA ASN A 143 1.29 -13.66 7.59
C ASN A 143 0.88 -13.00 8.92
N GLU A 144 1.75 -12.18 9.52
CA GLU A 144 1.48 -11.46 10.77
C GLU A 144 1.73 -9.97 10.60
N VAL A 145 0.94 -9.15 11.31
CA VAL A 145 1.12 -7.70 11.39
C VAL A 145 0.54 -7.16 12.70
N ASP A 146 1.19 -6.15 13.26
CA ASP A 146 0.66 -5.34 14.34
C ASP A 146 0.16 -4.01 13.79
N VAL A 147 -1.11 -3.72 14.02
CA VAL A 147 -1.77 -2.50 13.51
C VAL A 147 -2.20 -1.65 14.68
N ASN A 148 -1.84 -0.36 14.66
CA ASN A 148 -2.32 0.55 15.68
C ASN A 148 -3.86 0.66 15.63
N GLU A 149 -4.52 0.40 16.75
CA GLU A 149 -5.99 0.41 16.88
C GLU A 149 -6.59 1.79 16.53
N GLN A 150 -5.82 2.86 16.75
CA GLN A 150 -6.22 4.24 16.45
C GLN A 150 -6.08 4.59 14.96
N ASN A 151 -5.63 3.65 14.11
CA ASN A 151 -5.60 3.77 12.65
C ASN A 151 -6.69 2.89 12.00
N PRO A 152 -7.96 3.34 11.95
CA PRO A 152 -9.06 2.53 11.42
C PRO A 152 -8.90 2.20 9.93
N GLN A 153 -8.16 3.01 9.18
CA GLN A 153 -7.90 2.76 7.76
C GLN A 153 -6.93 1.58 7.58
N GLY A 154 -5.87 1.50 8.40
CA GLY A 154 -4.95 0.36 8.43
C GLY A 154 -5.65 -0.93 8.85
N VAL A 155 -6.44 -0.86 9.93
CA VAL A 155 -7.25 -2.01 10.39
C VAL A 155 -8.20 -2.50 9.30
N GLY A 156 -8.92 -1.57 8.65
CA GLY A 156 -9.84 -1.89 7.55
C GLY A 156 -9.12 -2.50 6.34
N PHE A 157 -7.94 -1.99 5.99
CA PHE A 157 -7.12 -2.52 4.92
C PHE A 157 -6.71 -3.97 5.17
N TYR A 158 -6.13 -4.29 6.32
CA TYR A 158 -5.70 -5.66 6.62
C TYR A 158 -6.89 -6.63 6.73
N ARG A 159 -8.02 -6.22 7.32
CA ARG A 159 -9.25 -7.04 7.30
C ARG A 159 -9.73 -7.33 5.88
N HIS A 160 -9.74 -6.33 5.01
CA HIS A 160 -10.09 -6.51 3.59
C HIS A 160 -9.13 -7.45 2.86
N MET A 161 -7.87 -7.51 3.28
CA MET A 161 -6.86 -8.40 2.74
C MET A 161 -6.86 -9.80 3.36
N GLY A 162 -7.83 -10.11 4.22
CA GLY A 162 -8.02 -11.44 4.81
C GLY A 162 -7.29 -11.67 6.13
N PHE A 163 -6.78 -10.61 6.76
CA PHE A 163 -6.19 -10.70 8.10
C PHE A 163 -7.28 -10.64 9.16
N GLU A 164 -7.16 -11.50 10.17
CA GLU A 164 -8.05 -11.58 11.31
C GLU A 164 -7.33 -11.14 12.58
N GLN A 165 -8.05 -10.51 13.51
CA GLN A 165 -7.50 -10.13 14.80
C GLN A 165 -7.35 -11.37 15.69
N VAL A 166 -6.11 -11.64 16.14
CA VAL A 166 -5.78 -12.74 17.01
C VAL A 166 -5.40 -12.30 18.44
N GLY A 167 -5.17 -10.99 18.63
CA GLY A 167 -4.79 -10.46 19.94
C GLY A 167 -4.87 -8.93 19.98
N ARG A 168 -4.54 -8.37 21.15
CA ARG A 168 -4.47 -6.92 21.40
C ARG A 168 -3.49 -6.62 22.54
N SER A 169 -2.72 -5.55 22.41
CA SER A 169 -1.89 -4.97 23.45
C SER A 169 -2.31 -3.54 23.76
N GLU A 170 -2.26 -3.13 25.02
CA GLU A 170 -2.57 -1.76 25.44
C GLU A 170 -1.45 -0.75 25.09
N LEU A 171 -0.23 -1.27 24.93
CA LEU A 171 0.96 -0.49 24.64
C LEU A 171 1.61 -0.99 23.36
N ASP A 172 2.37 -0.11 22.69
CA ASP A 172 3.24 -0.48 21.60
C ASP A 172 4.50 -1.22 22.08
N GLY A 173 5.34 -1.69 21.16
CA GLY A 173 6.58 -2.39 21.47
C GLY A 173 7.63 -1.57 22.23
N GLN A 174 7.44 -0.26 22.37
CA GLN A 174 8.31 0.66 23.13
C GLN A 174 7.70 1.05 24.48
N GLY A 175 6.48 0.57 24.78
CA GLY A 175 5.78 0.88 26.03
C GLY A 175 4.98 2.18 26.00
N ASN A 176 4.78 2.79 24.83
CA ASN A 176 3.93 3.97 24.69
C ASN A 176 2.44 3.59 24.64
N PRO A 177 1.52 4.49 25.03
CA PRO A 177 0.08 4.23 25.07
C PRO A 177 -0.55 4.27 23.66
N PHE A 178 -0.06 3.45 22.76
CA PHE A 178 -0.56 3.25 21.41
C PHE A 178 -1.02 1.80 21.25
N PRO A 179 -2.28 1.48 21.55
CA PRO A 179 -2.79 0.11 21.49
C PRO A 179 -2.62 -0.54 20.11
N LEU A 180 -2.20 -1.79 20.13
CA LEU A 180 -1.97 -2.58 18.91
C LEU A 180 -2.99 -3.72 18.78
N LEU A 181 -3.51 -3.92 17.60
CA LEU A 181 -4.23 -5.13 17.20
C LEU A 181 -3.24 -6.08 16.53
N HIS A 182 -3.06 -7.27 17.13
CA HIS A 182 -2.28 -8.34 16.52
C HIS A 182 -3.16 -9.05 15.51
N MET A 183 -2.74 -9.03 14.24
CA MET A 183 -3.51 -9.63 13.16
C MET A 183 -2.70 -10.71 12.44
N ARG A 184 -3.40 -11.75 12.01
CA ARG A 184 -2.82 -12.86 11.24
C ARG A 184 -3.66 -13.13 10.01
N LEU A 185 -3.00 -13.48 8.90
CA LEU A 185 -3.67 -13.89 7.67
C LEU A 185 -4.44 -15.19 7.95
N GLY A 186 -5.74 -15.19 7.66
CA GLY A 186 -6.59 -16.37 7.79
C GLY A 186 -6.15 -17.49 6.84
N GLU A 187 -6.38 -18.73 7.26
CA GLU A 187 -6.14 -19.88 6.36
C GLU A 187 -7.05 -19.75 5.14
N GLN A 188 -6.46 -19.75 3.95
CA GLN A 188 -7.23 -19.82 2.72
C GLN A 188 -7.75 -21.25 2.58
N VAL A 189 -9.06 -21.42 2.80
CA VAL A 189 -9.78 -22.69 2.61
C VAL A 189 -9.92 -22.98 1.11
#